data_02dd63c60b58d8e24d6c9f48cc39be1e
#
_entry.id   02dd63c60b58d8e24d6c9f48cc39be1e
#
_cell.length_a   1.000
_cell.length_b   1.000
_cell.length_c   1.000
_cell.angle_alpha   90.00
_cell.angle_beta   90.00
_cell.angle_gamma   90.00
#
_symmetry.space_group_name_H-M   'P 1'
#
loop_
_entity.id
_entity.type
_entity.pdbx_description
1 polymer ?
#
loop_
_entity_poly.entity_id
_entity_poly.type
_entity_poly.pdbx_seq_one_letter_code
_entity_poly.pdbx_strand_id
1 'polypeptide(L)'
;MDKEVKWTKYLWLSLLSFGAFMLELLSIFAIEVIFLHVDIQNYTMQQRSIHCIIMVFMWAFFIGVLLPFSRKHYHFPVRESKRDKISSKSWLVTLACLIGCKIMTFIDWHTLKIIGEAQNKTVFQFCAQYLYYIFEVMLVILIIIYGQKAIETLLKKESPIPFGGIILAMTWG
;
A
#
# COMPACT_ATOMS: atom_id res chain seq x y z
N MET A 1 -0.86 -17.25 30.54
CA MET A 1 -1.85 -16.15 30.32
C MET A 1 -1.28 -15.22 29.30
N ASP A 2 -1.64 -15.41 28.03
CA ASP A 2 -1.26 -14.49 26.97
C ASP A 2 -2.00 -13.17 27.21
N LYS A 3 -1.24 -12.09 27.42
CA LYS A 3 -1.83 -10.75 27.55
C LYS A 3 -2.54 -10.41 26.26
N GLU A 4 -3.87 -10.34 26.28
CA GLU A 4 -4.64 -9.89 25.12
C GLU A 4 -4.05 -8.57 24.61
N VAL A 5 -3.67 -8.58 23.35
CA VAL A 5 -3.09 -7.40 22.69
C VAL A 5 -4.20 -6.37 22.52
N LYS A 6 -4.03 -5.20 23.12
CA LYS A 6 -5.02 -4.12 23.02
C LYS A 6 -5.19 -3.64 21.57
N TRP A 7 -6.42 -3.33 21.16
CA TRP A 7 -6.75 -2.80 19.85
C TRP A 7 -5.91 -1.57 19.44
N THR A 8 -5.53 -0.73 20.41
CA THR A 8 -4.68 0.45 20.18
C THR A 8 -3.34 0.11 19.54
N LYS A 9 -2.78 -1.07 19.83
CA LYS A 9 -1.49 -1.50 19.26
C LYS A 9 -1.60 -1.83 17.79
N TYR A 10 -2.70 -2.44 17.37
CA TYR A 10 -2.98 -2.69 15.95
C TYR A 10 -3.28 -1.39 15.21
N LEU A 11 -4.00 -0.46 15.85
CA LEU A 11 -4.23 0.87 15.29
C LEU A 11 -2.89 1.61 15.10
N TRP A 12 -1.96 1.52 16.05
CA TRP A 12 -0.61 2.07 15.88
C TRP A 12 0.14 1.48 14.69
N LEU A 13 0.04 0.17 14.46
CA LEU A 13 0.66 -0.46 13.28
C LEU A 13 0.04 0.05 11.98
N SER A 14 -1.27 0.24 11.96
CA SER A 14 -1.97 0.83 10.81
C SER A 14 -1.53 2.28 10.57
N LEU A 15 -1.45 3.10 11.64
CA LEU A 15 -0.94 4.48 11.57
C LEU A 15 0.52 4.56 11.13
N LEU A 16 1.37 3.63 11.59
CA LEU A 16 2.75 3.55 11.13
C LEU A 16 2.84 3.20 9.64
N SER A 17 1.98 2.28 9.16
CA SER A 17 1.90 1.95 7.74
C SER A 17 1.45 3.15 6.91
N PHE A 18 0.49 3.92 7.39
CA PHE A 18 0.07 5.18 6.79
C PHE A 18 1.18 6.24 6.85
N GLY A 19 1.89 6.36 7.98
CA GLY A 19 3.05 7.24 8.10
C GLY A 19 4.15 6.90 7.09
N ALA A 20 4.39 5.60 6.84
CA ALA A 20 5.32 5.17 5.80
C ALA A 20 4.83 5.55 4.39
N PHE A 21 3.53 5.46 4.13
CA PHE A 21 2.94 5.95 2.89
C PHE A 21 3.14 7.47 2.73
N MET A 22 2.94 8.24 3.80
CA MET A 22 3.15 9.69 3.82
C MET A 22 4.63 10.12 3.71
N LEU A 23 5.60 9.21 3.89
CA LEU A 23 7.02 9.50 3.66
C LEU A 23 7.31 9.97 2.23
N GLU A 24 6.45 9.66 1.27
CA GLU A 24 6.56 10.16 -0.08
C GLU A 24 6.48 11.68 -0.14
N LEU A 25 5.47 12.27 0.50
CA LEU A 25 5.32 13.72 0.55
C LEU A 25 6.54 14.38 1.22
N LEU A 26 7.02 13.75 2.30
CA LEU A 26 8.20 14.22 3.01
C LEU A 26 9.47 14.08 2.15
N SER A 27 9.60 12.99 1.38
CA SER A 27 10.70 12.77 0.45
C SER A 27 10.71 13.79 -0.67
N ILE A 28 9.56 14.04 -1.30
CA ILE A 28 9.43 15.08 -2.34
C ILE A 28 9.86 16.42 -1.79
N PHE A 29 9.33 16.83 -0.64
CA PHE A 29 9.60 18.13 -0.08
C PHE A 29 11.02 18.26 0.45
N ALA A 30 11.46 17.35 1.33
CA ALA A 30 12.74 17.48 2.02
C ALA A 30 13.95 17.07 1.14
N ILE A 31 13.82 15.96 0.41
CA ILE A 31 14.96 15.43 -0.37
C ILE A 31 15.02 16.11 -1.74
N GLU A 32 13.90 16.17 -2.45
CA GLU A 32 13.94 16.60 -3.84
C GLU A 32 13.90 18.12 -3.98
N VAL A 33 12.97 18.80 -3.29
CA VAL A 33 12.87 20.27 -3.39
C VAL A 33 14.00 20.95 -2.63
N ILE A 34 14.18 20.63 -1.35
CA ILE A 34 15.14 21.35 -0.51
C ILE A 34 16.59 20.92 -0.78
N PHE A 35 16.84 19.60 -0.82
CA PHE A 35 18.22 19.08 -0.91
C PHE A 35 18.73 18.97 -2.35
N LEU A 36 17.92 18.47 -3.28
CA LEU A 36 18.30 18.29 -4.68
C LEU A 36 17.88 19.46 -5.59
N HIS A 37 17.16 20.46 -5.06
CA HIS A 37 16.68 21.63 -5.81
C HIS A 37 15.94 21.25 -7.10
N VAL A 38 15.15 20.16 -7.06
CA VAL A 38 14.35 19.70 -8.19
C VAL A 38 13.12 20.58 -8.35
N ASP A 39 12.90 21.07 -9.56
CA ASP A 39 11.65 21.76 -9.90
C ASP A 39 10.54 20.74 -10.17
N ILE A 40 9.58 20.63 -9.24
CA ILE A 40 8.45 19.70 -9.34
C ILE A 40 7.58 19.99 -10.56
N GLN A 41 7.49 21.25 -11.00
CA GLN A 41 6.67 21.59 -12.16
C GLN A 41 7.29 21.12 -13.48
N ASN A 42 8.62 21.01 -13.51
CA ASN A 42 9.40 20.56 -14.68
C ASN A 42 10.08 19.20 -14.43
N TYR A 43 9.41 18.30 -13.76
CA TYR A 43 9.94 17.01 -13.35
C TYR A 43 10.28 16.13 -14.55
N THR A 44 11.55 15.88 -14.76
CA THR A 44 12.04 15.04 -15.87
C THR A 44 11.73 13.55 -15.63
N MET A 45 11.67 12.75 -16.71
CA MET A 45 11.46 11.30 -16.59
C MET A 45 12.57 10.59 -15.80
N GLN A 46 13.79 11.10 -15.85
CA GLN A 46 14.91 10.56 -15.06
C GLN A 46 14.74 10.85 -13.58
N GLN A 47 14.41 12.08 -13.21
CA GLN A 47 14.14 12.46 -11.81
C GLN A 47 12.98 11.65 -11.24
N ARG A 48 11.91 11.46 -12.00
CA ARG A 48 10.76 10.63 -11.61
C ARG A 48 11.17 9.17 -11.36
N SER A 49 12.07 8.62 -12.16
CA SER A 49 12.57 7.25 -11.96
C SER A 49 13.46 7.14 -10.71
N ILE A 50 14.28 8.15 -10.45
CA ILE A 50 15.12 8.21 -9.24
C ILE A 50 14.22 8.30 -8.00
N HIS A 51 13.18 9.15 -8.03
CA HIS A 51 12.17 9.23 -6.99
C HIS A 51 11.55 7.85 -6.70
N CYS A 52 11.04 7.16 -7.72
CA CYS A 52 10.46 5.82 -7.56
C CYS A 52 11.42 4.85 -6.88
N ILE A 53 12.71 4.87 -7.25
CA ILE A 53 13.71 3.99 -6.66
C ILE A 53 13.97 4.35 -5.18
N ILE A 54 14.12 5.63 -4.86
CA ILE A 54 14.31 6.09 -3.48
C ILE A 54 13.13 5.62 -2.62
N MET A 55 11.90 5.82 -3.11
CA MET A 55 10.69 5.41 -2.38
C MET A 55 10.61 3.90 -2.19
N VAL A 56 10.96 3.11 -3.21
CA VAL A 56 11.01 1.64 -3.10
C VAL A 56 11.96 1.21 -1.97
N PHE A 57 13.17 1.79 -1.88
CA PHE A 57 14.12 1.46 -0.81
C PHE A 57 13.59 1.88 0.57
N MET A 58 13.01 3.07 0.69
CA MET A 58 12.44 3.56 1.94
C MET A 58 11.28 2.67 2.41
N TRP A 59 10.35 2.35 1.53
CA TRP A 59 9.21 1.50 1.85
C TRP A 59 9.61 0.04 2.10
N ALA A 60 10.54 -0.50 1.32
CA ALA A 60 11.07 -1.83 1.55
C ALA A 60 11.73 -1.96 2.93
N PHE A 61 12.52 -0.97 3.33
CA PHE A 61 13.11 -0.90 4.66
C PHE A 61 12.04 -0.85 5.74
N PHE A 62 11.04 0.03 5.58
CA PHE A 62 9.97 0.20 6.55
C PHE A 62 9.13 -1.07 6.71
N ILE A 63 8.70 -1.68 5.61
CA ILE A 63 7.94 -2.95 5.60
C ILE A 63 8.80 -4.07 6.21
N GLY A 64 10.08 -4.12 5.85
CA GLY A 64 11.04 -5.10 6.36
C GLY A 64 11.26 -5.02 7.88
N VAL A 65 11.07 -3.84 8.48
CA VAL A 65 11.12 -3.64 9.94
C VAL A 65 9.74 -3.90 10.57
N LEU A 66 8.67 -3.41 9.95
CA LEU A 66 7.31 -3.47 10.51
C LEU A 66 6.78 -4.91 10.62
N LEU A 67 7.00 -5.72 9.59
CA LEU A 67 6.50 -7.10 9.58
C LEU A 67 7.11 -7.98 10.67
N PRO A 68 8.45 -8.06 10.84
CA PRO A 68 9.05 -8.82 11.95
C PRO A 68 8.70 -8.21 13.32
N PHE A 69 8.58 -6.88 13.43
CA PHE A 69 8.17 -6.22 14.65
C PHE A 69 6.75 -6.65 15.07
N SER A 70 5.79 -6.60 14.15
CA SER A 70 4.42 -7.06 14.36
C SER A 70 4.36 -8.53 14.80
N ARG A 71 5.13 -9.40 14.12
CA ARG A 71 5.20 -10.83 14.45
C ARG A 71 5.79 -11.06 15.84
N LYS A 72 6.91 -10.41 16.15
CA LYS A 72 7.66 -10.63 17.42
C LYS A 72 6.93 -10.05 18.64
N HIS A 73 6.38 -8.85 18.53
CA HIS A 73 5.82 -8.14 19.69
C HIS A 73 4.33 -8.32 19.89
N TYR A 74 3.58 -8.63 18.82
CA TYR A 74 2.13 -8.76 18.90
C TYR A 74 1.63 -10.13 18.49
N HIS A 75 2.56 -11.07 18.19
CA HIS A 75 2.24 -12.42 17.74
C HIS A 75 1.21 -12.42 16.59
N PHE A 76 1.27 -11.38 15.75
CA PHE A 76 0.39 -11.21 14.62
C PHE A 76 1.15 -11.41 13.30
N PRO A 77 1.15 -12.64 12.76
CA PRO A 77 1.77 -12.91 11.48
C PRO A 77 0.82 -12.50 10.34
N VAL A 78 1.18 -11.48 9.59
CA VAL A 78 0.39 -11.01 8.43
C VAL A 78 0.24 -12.13 7.37
N ARG A 79 1.17 -13.08 7.33
CA ARG A 79 1.21 -14.15 6.32
C ARG A 79 0.58 -15.47 6.76
N GLU A 80 0.38 -15.71 8.03
CA GLU A 80 -0.17 -16.98 8.57
C GLU A 80 -1.70 -16.94 8.65
N SER A 81 -2.37 -16.57 7.59
CA SER A 81 -3.78 -16.91 7.45
C SER A 81 -3.85 -18.42 7.16
N LYS A 82 -4.61 -19.18 7.97
CA LYS A 82 -5.03 -20.52 7.59
C LYS A 82 -5.58 -20.40 6.17
N ARG A 83 -5.11 -21.26 5.27
CA ARG A 83 -5.58 -21.31 3.88
C ARG A 83 -7.04 -21.76 3.85
N ASP A 84 -7.94 -20.92 4.27
CA ASP A 84 -9.33 -21.12 3.97
C ASP A 84 -9.46 -20.96 2.45
N LYS A 85 -10.03 -21.99 1.82
CA LYS A 85 -10.22 -21.97 0.37
C LYS A 85 -11.05 -20.72 0.03
N ILE A 86 -10.47 -19.83 -0.75
CA ILE A 86 -11.16 -18.63 -1.23
C ILE A 86 -12.42 -19.08 -1.95
N SER A 87 -13.55 -18.57 -1.53
CA SER A 87 -14.85 -18.90 -2.13
C SER A 87 -14.88 -18.49 -3.60
N SER A 88 -15.53 -19.31 -4.44
CA SER A 88 -15.75 -18.97 -5.85
C SER A 88 -16.49 -17.64 -6.00
N LYS A 89 -17.38 -17.31 -5.06
CA LYS A 89 -18.08 -16.00 -5.02
C LYS A 89 -17.10 -14.84 -4.82
N SER A 90 -16.08 -14.99 -3.95
CA SER A 90 -15.05 -13.97 -3.74
C SER A 90 -14.23 -13.75 -5.01
N TRP A 91 -13.88 -14.82 -5.71
CA TRP A 91 -13.19 -14.73 -7.00
C TRP A 91 -14.02 -13.98 -8.04
N LEU A 92 -15.32 -14.27 -8.12
CA LEU A 92 -16.22 -13.62 -9.08
C LEU A 92 -16.36 -12.13 -8.78
N VAL A 93 -16.51 -11.74 -7.50
CA VAL A 93 -16.56 -10.32 -7.09
C VAL A 93 -15.23 -9.62 -7.42
N THR A 94 -14.10 -10.24 -7.10
CA THR A 94 -12.77 -9.68 -7.42
C THR A 94 -12.60 -9.47 -8.91
N LEU A 95 -13.00 -10.44 -9.73
CA LEU A 95 -12.94 -10.33 -11.18
C LEU A 95 -13.86 -9.22 -11.72
N ALA A 96 -15.09 -9.12 -11.20
CA ALA A 96 -16.02 -8.07 -11.58
C ALA A 96 -15.47 -6.67 -11.23
N CYS A 97 -14.90 -6.49 -10.03
CA CYS A 97 -14.23 -5.24 -9.63
C CYS A 97 -13.04 -4.92 -10.56
N LEU A 98 -12.21 -5.92 -10.86
CA LEU A 98 -11.06 -5.75 -11.75
C LEU A 98 -11.48 -5.32 -13.15
N ILE A 99 -12.51 -5.95 -13.71
CA ILE A 99 -13.08 -5.56 -15.01
C ILE A 99 -13.63 -4.14 -14.96
N GLY A 100 -14.41 -3.80 -13.91
CA GLY A 100 -14.94 -2.45 -13.72
C GLY A 100 -13.83 -1.39 -13.65
N CYS A 101 -12.78 -1.62 -12.86
CA CYS A 101 -11.62 -0.72 -12.80
C CYS A 101 -10.92 -0.58 -14.15
N LYS A 102 -10.81 -1.68 -14.93
CA LYS A 102 -10.20 -1.63 -16.28
C LYS A 102 -11.04 -0.83 -17.26
N ILE A 103 -12.37 -0.97 -17.22
CA ILE A 103 -13.29 -0.19 -18.06
C ILE A 103 -13.18 1.29 -17.71
N MET A 104 -13.24 1.66 -16.42
CA MET A 104 -13.11 3.06 -15.98
C MET A 104 -11.76 3.65 -16.43
N THR A 105 -10.67 2.92 -16.20
CA THR A 105 -9.34 3.39 -16.62
C THR A 105 -9.24 3.53 -18.15
N PHE A 106 -9.89 2.65 -18.92
CA PHE A 106 -9.91 2.75 -20.37
C PHE A 106 -10.70 3.95 -20.87
N ILE A 107 -11.82 4.29 -20.19
CA ILE A 107 -12.60 5.50 -20.49
C ILE A 107 -11.77 6.76 -20.25
N ASP A 108 -11.05 6.83 -19.13
CA ASP A 108 -10.26 8.00 -18.73
C ASP A 108 -9.03 8.19 -19.64
N TRP A 109 -8.37 7.11 -20.02
CA TRP A 109 -7.08 7.16 -20.74
C TRP A 109 -7.22 6.92 -22.24
N HIS A 110 -8.39 6.50 -22.72
CA HIS A 110 -8.67 6.04 -24.09
C HIS A 110 -7.70 4.94 -24.58
N THR A 111 -6.99 4.29 -23.65
CA THR A 111 -6.06 3.18 -23.92
C THR A 111 -5.92 2.30 -22.67
N LEU A 112 -5.32 1.13 -22.80
CA LEU A 112 -4.95 0.35 -21.64
C LEU A 112 -3.86 1.09 -20.85
N LYS A 113 -4.07 1.32 -19.56
CA LYS A 113 -3.16 2.09 -18.70
C LYS A 113 -1.70 1.64 -18.85
N ILE A 114 -1.46 0.32 -18.90
CA ILE A 114 -0.12 -0.24 -19.05
C ILE A 114 0.56 0.21 -20.35
N ILE A 115 -0.21 0.30 -21.44
CA ILE A 115 0.30 0.75 -22.74
C ILE A 115 0.55 2.25 -22.71
N GLY A 116 -0.40 3.03 -22.17
CA GLY A 116 -0.25 4.47 -22.04
C GLY A 116 0.95 4.85 -21.16
N GLU A 117 1.16 4.15 -20.06
CA GLU A 117 2.30 4.37 -19.18
C GLU A 117 3.65 3.90 -19.76
N ALA A 118 3.64 2.89 -20.65
CA ALA A 118 4.85 2.43 -21.32
C ALA A 118 5.31 3.37 -22.45
N GLN A 119 4.40 4.20 -22.98
CA GLN A 119 4.74 5.14 -24.03
C GLN A 119 5.79 6.15 -23.55
N ASN A 120 6.81 6.36 -24.39
CA ASN A 120 7.90 7.31 -24.14
C ASN A 120 8.77 7.02 -22.91
N LYS A 121 8.72 5.80 -22.35
CA LYS A 121 9.58 5.37 -21.23
C LYS A 121 10.55 4.28 -21.67
N THR A 122 11.75 4.33 -21.12
CA THR A 122 12.67 3.19 -21.21
C THR A 122 12.17 2.04 -20.35
N VAL A 123 12.62 0.82 -20.64
CA VAL A 123 12.29 -0.39 -19.85
C VAL A 123 12.63 -0.17 -18.37
N PHE A 124 13.75 0.47 -18.08
CA PHE A 124 14.18 0.78 -16.72
C PHE A 124 13.18 1.72 -16.00
N GLN A 125 12.76 2.80 -16.64
CA GLN A 125 11.80 3.76 -16.10
C GLN A 125 10.45 3.10 -15.83
N PHE A 126 10.00 2.26 -16.76
CA PHE A 126 8.77 1.49 -16.61
C PHE A 126 8.86 0.51 -15.43
N CYS A 127 9.94 -0.27 -15.33
CA CYS A 127 10.14 -1.21 -14.22
C CYS A 127 10.24 -0.50 -12.86
N ALA A 128 10.94 0.63 -12.78
CA ALA A 128 11.05 1.41 -11.55
C ALA A 128 9.67 1.90 -11.07
N GLN A 129 8.84 2.41 -11.98
CA GLN A 129 7.49 2.85 -11.66
C GLN A 129 6.58 1.70 -11.21
N TYR A 130 6.63 0.54 -11.86
CA TYR A 130 5.80 -0.60 -11.45
C TYR A 130 6.26 -1.22 -10.13
N LEU A 131 7.56 -1.22 -9.88
CA LEU A 131 8.09 -1.63 -8.58
C LEU A 131 7.61 -0.69 -7.47
N TYR A 132 7.62 0.63 -7.71
CA TYR A 132 7.05 1.63 -6.81
C TYR A 132 5.57 1.33 -6.51
N TYR A 133 4.72 1.08 -7.52
CA TYR A 133 3.31 0.73 -7.30
C TYR A 133 3.11 -0.55 -6.47
N ILE A 134 4.00 -1.54 -6.61
CA ILE A 134 3.92 -2.77 -5.80
C ILE A 134 4.11 -2.42 -4.32
N PHE A 135 5.11 -1.62 -3.97
CA PHE A 135 5.35 -1.25 -2.57
C PHE A 135 4.27 -0.32 -2.02
N GLU A 136 3.76 0.60 -2.82
CA GLU A 136 2.62 1.45 -2.50
C GLU A 136 1.40 0.60 -2.11
N VAL A 137 1.01 -0.34 -2.97
CA VAL A 137 -0.10 -1.26 -2.71
C VAL A 137 0.15 -2.12 -1.47
N MET A 138 1.38 -2.57 -1.23
CA MET A 138 1.72 -3.31 -0.01
C MET A 138 1.47 -2.50 1.26
N LEU A 139 1.79 -1.20 1.27
CA LEU A 139 1.50 -0.34 2.42
C LEU A 139 0.00 -0.16 2.64
N VAL A 140 -0.78 0.05 1.57
CA VAL A 140 -2.25 0.14 1.66
C VAL A 140 -2.84 -1.16 2.22
N ILE A 141 -2.35 -2.31 1.77
CA ILE A 141 -2.75 -3.62 2.32
C ILE A 141 -2.43 -3.73 3.81
N LEU A 142 -1.27 -3.25 4.26
CA LEU A 142 -0.91 -3.26 5.68
C LEU A 142 -1.81 -2.34 6.51
N ILE A 143 -2.18 -1.16 5.99
CA ILE A 143 -3.17 -0.28 6.63
C ILE A 143 -4.49 -1.01 6.82
N ILE A 144 -4.98 -1.70 5.78
CA ILE A 144 -6.23 -2.45 5.81
C ILE A 144 -6.15 -3.61 6.82
N ILE A 145 -5.09 -4.41 6.78
CA ILE A 145 -4.96 -5.59 7.65
C ILE A 145 -4.87 -5.19 9.12
N TYR A 146 -3.99 -4.26 9.46
CA TYR A 146 -3.83 -3.81 10.84
C TYR A 146 -5.04 -3.00 11.33
N GLY A 147 -5.61 -2.16 10.47
CA GLY A 147 -6.83 -1.41 10.77
C GLY A 147 -8.01 -2.32 11.02
N GLN A 148 -8.21 -3.36 10.20
CA GLN A 148 -9.24 -4.36 10.41
C GLN A 148 -9.06 -5.07 11.75
N LYS A 149 -7.83 -5.52 12.05
CA LYS A 149 -7.55 -6.20 13.32
C LYS A 149 -7.78 -5.31 14.54
N ALA A 150 -7.47 -4.02 14.42
CA ALA A 150 -7.79 -3.05 15.48
C ALA A 150 -9.29 -2.96 15.74
N ILE A 151 -10.10 -2.85 14.69
CA ILE A 151 -11.56 -2.74 14.80
C ILE A 151 -12.20 -4.04 15.31
N GLU A 152 -11.76 -5.20 14.83
CA GLU A 152 -12.21 -6.51 15.33
C GLU A 152 -11.92 -6.68 16.83
N THR A 153 -10.71 -6.29 17.25
CA THR A 153 -10.32 -6.37 18.66
C THR A 153 -11.12 -5.38 19.51
N LEU A 154 -11.42 -4.18 18.99
CA LEU A 154 -12.25 -3.18 19.66
C LEU A 154 -13.69 -3.63 19.82
N LEU A 155 -14.29 -4.16 18.75
CA LEU A 155 -15.69 -4.60 18.72
C LEU A 155 -15.88 -6.02 19.28
N LYS A 156 -14.79 -6.74 19.54
CA LYS A 156 -14.77 -8.16 19.94
C LYS A 156 -15.58 -9.05 18.99
N LYS A 157 -15.56 -8.72 17.70
CA LYS A 157 -16.30 -9.41 16.65
C LYS A 157 -15.42 -9.53 15.42
N GLU A 158 -15.22 -10.75 14.95
CA GLU A 158 -14.56 -11.03 13.68
C GLU A 158 -15.49 -10.77 12.51
N SER A 159 -14.96 -10.23 11.43
CA SER A 159 -15.70 -9.95 10.21
C SER A 159 -15.02 -10.62 9.01
N PRO A 160 -15.75 -11.36 8.18
CA PRO A 160 -15.20 -11.98 6.97
C PRO A 160 -14.81 -10.97 5.89
N ILE A 161 -15.31 -9.73 6.00
CA ILE A 161 -15.00 -8.64 5.08
C ILE A 161 -14.30 -7.53 5.87
N PRO A 162 -13.14 -7.04 5.41
CA PRO A 162 -12.32 -6.05 6.14
C PRO A 162 -12.86 -4.62 5.99
N PHE A 163 -14.16 -4.41 6.23
CA PHE A 163 -14.79 -3.07 6.11
C PHE A 163 -14.10 -2.01 6.95
N GLY A 164 -13.73 -2.35 8.19
CA GLY A 164 -13.08 -1.41 9.08
C GLY A 164 -11.71 -0.97 8.58
N GLY A 165 -10.91 -1.91 8.09
CA GLY A 165 -9.62 -1.63 7.48
C GLY A 165 -9.74 -0.82 6.19
N ILE A 166 -10.73 -1.14 5.35
CA ILE A 166 -11.01 -0.41 4.11
C ILE A 166 -11.40 1.04 4.42
N ILE A 167 -12.30 1.26 5.39
CA ILE A 167 -12.70 2.62 5.80
C ILE A 167 -11.48 3.42 6.27
N LEU A 168 -10.63 2.83 7.11
CA LEU A 168 -9.40 3.49 7.56
C LEU A 168 -8.46 3.82 6.38
N ALA A 169 -8.28 2.89 5.45
CA ALA A 169 -7.45 3.16 4.27
C ALA A 169 -8.03 4.26 3.39
N MET A 170 -9.36 4.30 3.20
CA MET A 170 -10.03 5.36 2.42
C MET A 170 -10.06 6.72 3.10
N THR A 171 -10.02 6.78 4.42
CA THR A 171 -10.01 8.05 5.17
C THR A 171 -8.63 8.63 5.35
N TRP A 172 -7.59 7.81 5.25
CA TRP A 172 -6.19 8.23 5.41
C TRP A 172 -5.43 8.32 4.08
N GLY A 173 -5.86 7.62 3.05
CA GLY A 173 -5.29 7.64 1.68
C GLY A 173 -6.17 8.41 0.74
#